data_4cc881003c0b18e1c8589bc61360e9b0
#
_entry.id   4cc881003c0b18e1c8589bc61360e9b0
#
_cell.length_a   1.000
_cell.length_b   1.000
_cell.length_c   1.000
_cell.angle_alpha   90.00
_cell.angle_beta   90.00
_cell.angle_gamma   90.00
#
_symmetry.space_group_name_H-M   'P 1'
#
loop_
_entity.id
_entity.type
_entity.pdbx_description
1 polymer ?
#
loop_
_entity_poly.entity_id
_entity_poly.type
_entity_poly.pdbx_seq_one_letter_code
_entity_poly.pdbx_strand_id
1 'polypeptide(L)'
;MPQTCPQCQTEAADDATACPSCGATLGSSSTATQAAPAVTAPASAAAPADATSSASSIPAFKFDAARWSLADRIAGIASIVLFISLFLSWFGITVIGITVTASGLSAHGYLYIVMILCILIVAYLVLHAGWDELPISANVPHLTVMMAATIVNLVLVFIGFIFKPGGSGVGWEFGAFIGLIAAIVAAAPYAIPQLRAKTMG
;
A
#
# COMPACT_ATOMS: atom_id res chain seq x y z
N MET A 1 29.05 -33.12 -24.10
CA MET A 1 29.28 -31.65 -24.21
C MET A 1 28.33 -30.93 -23.34
N PRO A 2 28.76 -30.02 -22.47
CA PRO A 2 27.80 -29.35 -21.58
C PRO A 2 26.72 -28.65 -22.39
N GLN A 3 25.47 -28.82 -21.99
CA GLN A 3 24.34 -28.20 -22.66
C GLN A 3 23.96 -26.88 -21.97
N THR A 4 23.69 -25.86 -22.80
CA THR A 4 23.31 -24.53 -22.29
C THR A 4 21.79 -24.42 -22.19
N CYS A 5 21.29 -24.01 -21.06
CA CYS A 5 19.85 -23.81 -20.83
C CYS A 5 19.32 -22.67 -21.73
N PRO A 6 18.24 -22.89 -22.53
CA PRO A 6 17.72 -21.87 -23.43
C PRO A 6 17.01 -20.72 -22.69
N GLN A 7 16.64 -20.91 -21.42
CA GLN A 7 15.94 -19.89 -20.67
C GLN A 7 16.86 -18.98 -19.83
N CYS A 8 17.92 -19.52 -19.23
CA CYS A 8 18.80 -18.74 -18.35
C CYS A 8 20.28 -18.74 -18.77
N GLN A 9 20.63 -19.42 -19.88
CA GLN A 9 21.97 -19.53 -20.45
C GLN A 9 23.03 -20.14 -19.50
N THR A 10 22.62 -20.78 -18.43
CA THR A 10 23.51 -21.48 -17.49
C THR A 10 23.90 -22.83 -18.07
N GLU A 11 25.20 -23.19 -17.97
CA GLU A 11 25.69 -24.50 -18.37
C GLU A 11 25.19 -25.59 -17.43
N ALA A 12 24.63 -26.67 -17.98
CA ALA A 12 24.19 -27.85 -17.27
C ALA A 12 24.93 -29.09 -17.76
N ALA A 13 25.02 -30.11 -16.91
CA ALA A 13 25.64 -31.39 -17.27
C ALA A 13 24.89 -32.06 -18.43
N ASP A 14 25.59 -32.85 -19.23
CA ASP A 14 25.07 -33.51 -20.44
C ASP A 14 23.86 -34.41 -20.20
N ASP A 15 23.71 -34.93 -18.99
CA ASP A 15 22.66 -35.84 -18.55
C ASP A 15 21.57 -35.14 -17.68
N ALA A 16 21.67 -33.82 -17.49
CA ALA A 16 20.70 -33.08 -16.69
C ALA A 16 19.36 -32.99 -17.41
N THR A 17 18.31 -33.50 -16.79
CA THR A 17 16.91 -33.43 -17.29
C THR A 17 16.24 -32.11 -16.91
N ALA A 18 16.81 -31.37 -15.96
CA ALA A 18 16.34 -30.07 -15.55
C ALA A 18 17.51 -29.12 -15.23
N CYS A 19 17.34 -27.83 -15.55
CA CYS A 19 18.34 -26.81 -15.25
C CYS A 19 18.42 -26.57 -13.73
N PRO A 20 19.63 -26.64 -13.12
CA PRO A 20 19.78 -26.43 -11.68
C PRO A 20 19.53 -24.97 -11.24
N SER A 21 19.55 -24.03 -12.18
CA SER A 21 19.42 -22.60 -11.89
C SER A 21 17.97 -22.07 -12.02
N CYS A 22 17.19 -22.56 -13.00
CA CYS A 22 15.84 -22.07 -13.27
C CYS A 22 14.75 -23.17 -13.29
N GLY A 23 15.13 -24.46 -13.13
CA GLY A 23 14.19 -25.59 -13.14
C GLY A 23 13.60 -25.93 -14.51
N ALA A 24 14.00 -25.29 -15.59
CA ALA A 24 13.52 -25.58 -16.93
C ALA A 24 13.95 -27.00 -17.39
N THR A 25 13.03 -27.77 -17.97
CA THR A 25 13.33 -29.11 -18.52
C THR A 25 14.29 -29.00 -19.73
N LEU A 26 15.43 -29.68 -19.62
CA LEU A 26 16.40 -29.79 -20.68
C LEU A 26 16.13 -31.07 -21.47
N GLY A 27 15.61 -30.91 -22.70
CA GLY A 27 15.32 -32.04 -23.56
C GLY A 27 16.57 -32.73 -24.06
N SER A 28 16.72 -34.03 -23.82
CA SER A 28 17.76 -34.86 -24.46
C SER A 28 17.54 -34.89 -25.98
N SER A 29 18.46 -34.31 -26.72
CA SER A 29 18.49 -34.41 -28.17
C SER A 29 18.83 -35.84 -28.58
N SER A 30 17.81 -36.71 -28.66
CA SER A 30 17.96 -38.01 -29.30
C SER A 30 17.72 -37.86 -30.81
N THR A 31 18.80 -37.92 -31.57
CA THR A 31 18.80 -38.15 -33.00
C THR A 31 18.09 -39.48 -33.28
N ALA A 32 16.92 -39.47 -33.87
CA ALA A 32 16.29 -40.65 -34.42
C ALA A 32 15.93 -40.45 -35.88
N THR A 33 16.62 -41.18 -36.67
CA THR A 33 16.51 -41.51 -38.09
C THR A 33 15.07 -41.83 -38.52
N GLN A 34 14.74 -41.34 -39.67
CA GLN A 34 13.63 -41.45 -40.57
C GLN A 34 13.24 -42.92 -40.91
N ALA A 35 11.94 -43.24 -40.88
CA ALA A 35 11.31 -44.18 -41.83
C ALA A 35 9.77 -44.03 -41.77
N ALA A 36 9.14 -43.65 -42.89
CA ALA A 36 7.70 -43.78 -43.15
C ALA A 36 7.45 -45.23 -43.65
N PRO A 37 6.19 -45.77 -43.74
CA PRO A 37 5.09 -45.15 -44.45
C PRO A 37 3.67 -45.31 -43.86
N ALA A 38 2.79 -44.53 -44.43
CA ALA A 38 1.35 -44.45 -44.45
C ALA A 38 0.47 -45.66 -43.98
N VAL A 39 -0.57 -45.38 -43.18
CA VAL A 39 -1.92 -45.98 -43.30
C VAL A 39 -2.98 -44.98 -42.85
N THR A 40 -4.02 -44.90 -43.68
CA THR A 40 -5.23 -44.12 -43.75
C THR A 40 -6.11 -44.14 -42.49
N ALA A 41 -6.67 -42.97 -42.17
CA ALA A 41 -7.85 -42.49 -41.44
C ALA A 41 -8.83 -43.51 -40.75
N PRO A 42 -9.67 -43.08 -39.76
CA PRO A 42 -10.72 -42.08 -40.00
C PRO A 42 -10.84 -40.96 -38.95
N ALA A 43 -11.54 -39.93 -39.37
CA ALA A 43 -11.95 -38.77 -38.61
C ALA A 43 -12.62 -39.13 -37.27
N SER A 44 -12.11 -38.60 -36.20
CA SER A 44 -12.78 -38.53 -34.92
C SER A 44 -12.89 -37.10 -34.47
N ALA A 45 -14.12 -36.73 -34.14
CA ALA A 45 -14.68 -35.50 -33.75
C ALA A 45 -13.72 -34.52 -33.03
N ALA A 46 -13.69 -33.29 -33.49
CA ALA A 46 -13.16 -32.16 -32.78
C ALA A 46 -13.83 -32.03 -31.40
N ALA A 47 -13.08 -32.29 -30.33
CA ALA A 47 -13.42 -31.87 -29.01
C ALA A 47 -13.33 -30.33 -28.98
N PRO A 48 -14.28 -29.65 -28.34
CA PRO A 48 -14.18 -28.19 -28.19
C PRO A 48 -12.90 -27.91 -27.41
N ALA A 49 -12.04 -27.06 -27.99
CA ALA A 49 -10.92 -26.49 -27.29
C ALA A 49 -11.47 -25.75 -26.07
N ASP A 50 -11.22 -26.31 -24.89
CA ASP A 50 -11.34 -25.61 -23.64
C ASP A 50 -10.47 -24.38 -23.75
N ALA A 51 -11.12 -23.25 -24.02
CA ALA A 51 -10.55 -21.95 -23.82
C ALA A 51 -10.28 -21.83 -22.32
N THR A 52 -9.11 -22.32 -21.91
CA THR A 52 -8.57 -22.05 -20.58
C THR A 52 -8.36 -20.53 -20.53
N SER A 53 -9.41 -19.84 -20.09
CA SER A 53 -9.33 -18.46 -19.66
C SER A 53 -8.17 -18.40 -18.67
N SER A 54 -7.06 -17.83 -19.07
CA SER A 54 -6.02 -17.38 -18.14
C SER A 54 -6.65 -16.28 -17.29
N ALA A 55 -7.50 -16.67 -16.34
CA ALA A 55 -7.88 -15.82 -15.25
C ALA A 55 -6.57 -15.51 -14.53
N SER A 56 -6.08 -14.28 -14.71
CA SER A 56 -5.01 -13.73 -13.91
C SER A 56 -5.45 -13.90 -12.45
N SER A 57 -4.95 -14.93 -11.80
CA SER A 57 -5.23 -15.20 -10.39
C SER A 57 -4.64 -14.05 -9.61
N ILE A 58 -5.52 -13.15 -9.13
CA ILE A 58 -5.14 -12.15 -8.14
C ILE A 58 -4.48 -12.91 -7.00
N PRO A 59 -3.22 -12.58 -6.63
CA PRO A 59 -2.55 -13.31 -5.56
C PRO A 59 -3.39 -13.26 -4.30
N ALA A 60 -3.51 -14.40 -3.59
CA ALA A 60 -4.33 -14.52 -2.41
C ALA A 60 -3.89 -13.50 -1.36
N PHE A 61 -4.82 -12.68 -0.87
CA PHE A 61 -4.58 -11.74 0.21
C PHE A 61 -4.16 -12.50 1.48
N LYS A 62 -2.92 -12.28 1.95
CA LYS A 62 -2.39 -12.82 3.21
C LYS A 62 -1.89 -11.67 4.05
N PHE A 63 -2.68 -11.27 5.04
CA PHE A 63 -2.29 -10.21 5.96
C PHE A 63 -1.13 -10.67 6.87
N ASP A 64 0.01 -10.00 6.78
CA ASP A 64 1.16 -10.21 7.66
C ASP A 64 1.58 -8.90 8.31
N ALA A 65 1.25 -8.76 9.60
CA ALA A 65 1.61 -7.59 10.40
C ALA A 65 3.13 -7.45 10.63
N ALA A 66 3.94 -8.50 10.39
CA ALA A 66 5.38 -8.43 10.51
C ALA A 66 6.02 -7.58 9.39
N ARG A 67 5.30 -7.36 8.30
CA ARG A 67 5.72 -6.51 7.18
C ARG A 67 5.66 -5.01 7.51
N TRP A 68 4.90 -4.62 8.53
CA TRP A 68 4.85 -3.23 8.96
C TRP A 68 6.11 -2.85 9.72
N SER A 69 6.79 -1.82 9.25
CA SER A 69 7.84 -1.17 10.00
C SER A 69 7.27 -0.53 11.29
N LEU A 70 8.12 -0.22 12.24
CA LEU A 70 7.69 0.52 13.43
C LEU A 70 7.06 1.88 13.05
N ALA A 71 7.59 2.53 12.01
CA ALA A 71 7.07 3.77 11.48
C ALA A 71 5.62 3.61 10.98
N ASP A 72 5.35 2.54 10.24
CA ASP A 72 4.02 2.25 9.70
C ASP A 72 2.99 1.97 10.80
N ARG A 73 3.39 1.24 11.83
CA ARG A 73 2.53 0.97 13.00
C ARG A 73 2.17 2.26 13.73
N ILE A 74 3.16 3.12 13.98
CA ILE A 74 2.94 4.41 14.65
C ILE A 74 2.02 5.29 13.78
N ALA A 75 2.29 5.42 12.49
CA ALA A 75 1.49 6.24 11.60
C ALA A 75 0.06 5.69 11.44
N GLY A 76 -0.12 4.38 11.33
CA GLY A 76 -1.43 3.74 11.25
C GLY A 76 -2.29 4.00 12.49
N ILE A 77 -1.74 3.76 13.68
CA ILE A 77 -2.43 4.02 14.95
C ILE A 77 -2.74 5.51 15.09
N ALA A 78 -1.76 6.37 14.83
CA ALA A 78 -1.94 7.81 14.92
C ALA A 78 -2.99 8.34 13.92
N SER A 79 -3.07 7.77 12.71
CA SER A 79 -4.11 8.12 11.73
C SER A 79 -5.51 7.70 12.19
N ILE A 80 -5.64 6.56 12.89
CA ILE A 80 -6.91 6.14 13.49
C ILE A 80 -7.31 7.10 14.62
N VAL A 81 -6.36 7.47 15.48
CA VAL A 81 -6.61 8.44 16.57
C VAL A 81 -7.00 9.81 16.00
N LEU A 82 -6.31 10.26 14.95
CA LEU A 82 -6.63 11.49 14.23
C LEU A 82 -8.04 11.41 13.64
N PHE A 83 -8.39 10.33 12.97
CA PHE A 83 -9.72 10.11 12.42
C PHE A 83 -10.82 10.24 13.50
N ILE A 84 -10.63 9.59 14.66
CA ILE A 84 -11.57 9.67 15.78
C ILE A 84 -11.65 11.11 16.30
N SER A 85 -10.51 11.82 16.40
CA SER A 85 -10.46 13.18 16.93
C SER A 85 -11.28 14.17 16.11
N LEU A 86 -11.45 13.94 14.79
CA LEU A 86 -12.27 14.81 13.93
C LEU A 86 -13.75 14.86 14.33
N PHE A 87 -14.25 13.83 15.00
CA PHE A 87 -15.61 13.75 15.50
C PHE A 87 -15.76 14.32 16.92
N LEU A 88 -14.65 14.51 17.64
CA LEU A 88 -14.66 15.11 18.96
C LEU A 88 -14.87 16.63 18.89
N SER A 89 -15.20 17.24 20.02
CA SER A 89 -15.32 18.69 20.14
C SER A 89 -13.97 19.36 19.93
N TRP A 90 -13.84 20.18 18.88
CA TRP A 90 -12.65 20.95 18.57
C TRP A 90 -12.75 22.38 19.08
N PHE A 91 -13.94 22.92 19.04
CA PHE A 91 -14.24 24.30 19.41
C PHE A 91 -15.45 24.36 20.31
N GLY A 92 -15.43 25.28 21.27
CA GLY A 92 -16.54 25.52 22.17
C GLY A 92 -16.73 27.02 22.41
N ILE A 93 -17.98 27.42 22.61
CA ILE A 93 -18.36 28.76 23.04
C ILE A 93 -19.29 28.63 24.22
N THR A 94 -19.05 29.42 25.27
CA THR A 94 -19.94 29.48 26.44
C THR A 94 -20.69 30.80 26.42
N VAL A 95 -22.02 30.70 26.32
CA VAL A 95 -22.92 31.87 26.36
C VAL A 95 -23.91 31.64 27.47
N ILE A 96 -23.96 32.57 28.42
CA ILE A 96 -24.91 32.57 29.58
C ILE A 96 -24.89 31.21 30.34
N GLY A 97 -23.66 30.63 30.55
CA GLY A 97 -23.50 29.39 31.28
C GLY A 97 -23.80 28.10 30.47
N ILE A 98 -24.18 28.22 29.20
CA ILE A 98 -24.40 27.07 28.28
C ILE A 98 -23.20 26.98 27.33
N THR A 99 -22.54 25.82 27.32
CA THR A 99 -21.43 25.56 26.38
C THR A 99 -21.98 24.81 25.18
N VAL A 100 -21.81 25.41 24.01
CA VAL A 100 -22.10 24.79 22.71
C VAL A 100 -20.76 24.42 22.07
N THR A 101 -20.63 23.16 21.63
CA THR A 101 -19.39 22.65 21.02
C THR A 101 -19.62 22.28 19.56
N ALA A 102 -18.54 22.40 18.77
CA ALA A 102 -18.50 22.00 17.37
C ALA A 102 -17.37 20.99 17.15
N SER A 103 -17.63 19.94 16.37
CA SER A 103 -16.60 19.00 15.95
C SER A 103 -15.67 19.62 14.92
N GLY A 104 -14.49 19.01 14.69
CA GLY A 104 -13.56 19.47 13.65
C GLY A 104 -14.24 19.53 12.27
N LEU A 105 -14.98 18.49 11.91
CA LEU A 105 -15.66 18.38 10.61
C LEU A 105 -16.76 19.43 10.42
N SER A 106 -17.52 19.73 11.48
CA SER A 106 -18.59 20.74 11.39
C SER A 106 -18.04 22.17 11.36
N ALA A 107 -16.87 22.38 11.95
CA ALA A 107 -16.22 23.69 11.99
C ALA A 107 -15.51 24.03 10.68
N HIS A 108 -14.89 23.03 10.04
CA HIS A 108 -14.08 23.22 8.84
C HIS A 108 -14.32 22.12 7.80
N GLY A 109 -15.05 22.44 6.73
CA GLY A 109 -15.38 21.49 5.66
C GLY A 109 -14.18 20.84 4.99
N TYR A 110 -13.01 21.50 4.91
CA TYR A 110 -11.81 20.89 4.32
C TYR A 110 -11.21 19.77 5.19
N LEU A 111 -11.59 19.63 6.47
CA LEU A 111 -11.16 18.51 7.29
C LEU A 111 -11.77 17.15 6.85
N TYR A 112 -12.79 17.17 5.97
CA TYR A 112 -13.20 15.95 5.26
C TYR A 112 -12.07 15.37 4.40
N ILE A 113 -11.18 16.21 3.87
CA ILE A 113 -9.98 15.74 3.14
C ILE A 113 -9.05 14.99 4.10
N VAL A 114 -8.84 15.50 5.31
CA VAL A 114 -8.06 14.81 6.37
C VAL A 114 -8.70 13.46 6.70
N MET A 115 -10.02 13.42 6.84
CA MET A 115 -10.76 12.18 7.10
C MET A 115 -10.52 11.13 6.01
N ILE A 116 -10.64 11.53 4.73
CA ILE A 116 -10.39 10.65 3.58
C ILE A 116 -8.93 10.20 3.56
N LEU A 117 -7.98 11.10 3.79
CA LEU A 117 -6.55 10.76 3.84
C LEU A 117 -6.23 9.78 4.97
N CYS A 118 -6.84 9.90 6.15
CA CYS A 118 -6.67 8.93 7.23
C CYS A 118 -7.14 7.53 6.80
N ILE A 119 -8.30 7.43 6.14
CA ILE A 119 -8.82 6.17 5.61
C ILE A 119 -7.86 5.60 4.55
N LEU A 120 -7.37 6.44 3.63
CA LEU A 120 -6.45 6.02 2.58
C LEU A 120 -5.11 5.55 3.14
N ILE A 121 -4.56 6.22 4.16
CA ILE A 121 -3.32 5.80 4.83
C ILE A 121 -3.51 4.41 5.45
N VAL A 122 -4.58 4.20 6.21
CA VAL A 122 -4.85 2.89 6.85
C VAL A 122 -5.10 1.81 5.79
N ALA A 123 -5.91 2.10 4.77
CA ALA A 123 -6.17 1.18 3.67
C ALA A 123 -4.87 0.82 2.93
N TYR A 124 -4.05 1.79 2.61
CA TYR A 124 -2.76 1.58 1.95
C TYR A 124 -1.83 0.69 2.78
N LEU A 125 -1.73 0.91 4.10
CA LEU A 125 -0.91 0.09 5.00
C LEU A 125 -1.43 -1.36 5.06
N VAL A 126 -2.77 -1.56 5.10
CA VAL A 126 -3.37 -2.89 5.09
C VAL A 126 -3.10 -3.62 3.76
N LEU A 127 -3.24 -2.91 2.63
CA LEU A 127 -2.96 -3.45 1.30
C LEU A 127 -1.47 -3.82 1.15
N HIS A 128 -0.58 -2.95 1.63
CA HIS A 128 0.86 -3.18 1.61
C HIS A 128 1.28 -4.37 2.48
N ALA A 129 0.55 -4.66 3.57
CA ALA A 129 0.78 -5.84 4.40
C ALA A 129 0.20 -7.13 3.80
N GLY A 130 -0.84 -7.03 2.97
CA GLY A 130 -1.58 -8.16 2.43
C GLY A 130 -1.10 -8.70 1.10
N TRP A 131 -0.41 -7.88 0.28
CA TRP A 131 0.10 -8.27 -1.03
C TRP A 131 1.61 -8.03 -1.13
N ASP A 132 2.31 -9.00 -1.73
CA ASP A 132 3.77 -8.91 -2.01
C ASP A 132 4.06 -7.83 -3.05
N GLU A 133 3.19 -7.73 -4.06
CA GLU A 133 3.23 -6.69 -5.08
C GLU A 133 1.84 -6.07 -5.19
N LEU A 134 1.74 -4.77 -4.94
CA LEU A 134 0.51 -4.03 -5.17
C LEU A 134 0.17 -4.10 -6.67
N PRO A 135 -1.07 -4.42 -7.04
CA PRO A 135 -1.49 -4.49 -8.45
C PRO A 135 -1.46 -3.10 -9.14
N ILE A 136 -1.06 -2.07 -8.42
CA ILE A 136 -0.87 -0.71 -8.92
C ILE A 136 0.62 -0.52 -9.14
N SER A 137 1.05 -0.49 -10.39
CA SER A 137 2.42 -0.19 -10.81
C SER A 137 2.77 1.30 -10.61
N ALA A 138 2.51 1.82 -9.42
CA ALA A 138 2.96 3.16 -9.04
C ALA A 138 4.46 3.07 -8.73
N ASN A 139 5.28 3.60 -9.63
CA ASN A 139 6.74 3.66 -9.49
C ASN A 139 7.19 4.66 -8.40
N VAL A 140 6.37 4.80 -7.33
CA VAL A 140 6.59 5.74 -6.23
C VAL A 140 6.99 4.94 -4.99
N PRO A 141 8.15 5.25 -4.39
CA PRO A 141 8.61 4.54 -3.19
C PRO A 141 7.62 4.74 -2.03
N HIS A 142 7.34 3.66 -1.29
CA HIS A 142 6.44 3.62 -0.13
C HIS A 142 6.68 4.78 0.86
N LEU A 143 7.96 5.05 1.17
CA LEU A 143 8.37 6.13 2.06
C LEU A 143 7.84 7.50 1.59
N THR A 144 7.91 7.79 0.28
CA THR A 144 7.46 9.07 -0.28
C THR A 144 5.95 9.23 -0.18
N VAL A 145 5.19 8.17 -0.45
CA VAL A 145 3.72 8.17 -0.34
C VAL A 145 3.30 8.45 1.10
N MET A 146 3.86 7.72 2.07
CA MET A 146 3.54 7.87 3.48
C MET A 146 3.95 9.24 4.01
N MET A 147 5.14 9.72 3.64
CA MET A 147 5.62 11.05 4.02
C MET A 147 4.70 12.14 3.47
N ALA A 148 4.35 12.09 2.19
CA ALA A 148 3.48 13.10 1.57
C ALA A 148 2.09 13.11 2.23
N ALA A 149 1.46 11.95 2.40
CA ALA A 149 0.12 11.84 2.99
C ALA A 149 0.07 12.33 4.45
N THR A 150 1.05 11.96 5.27
CA THR A 150 1.10 12.37 6.69
C THR A 150 1.45 13.84 6.86
N ILE A 151 2.32 14.41 6.00
CA ILE A 151 2.63 15.86 6.03
C ILE A 151 1.42 16.68 5.58
N VAL A 152 0.72 16.26 4.52
CA VAL A 152 -0.50 16.96 4.08
C VAL A 152 -1.55 16.94 5.19
N ASN A 153 -1.77 15.80 5.85
CA ASN A 153 -2.66 15.72 7.01
C ASN A 153 -2.23 16.68 8.12
N LEU A 154 -0.94 16.70 8.48
CA LEU A 154 -0.41 17.58 9.51
C LEU A 154 -0.66 19.07 9.17
N VAL A 155 -0.39 19.47 7.93
CA VAL A 155 -0.60 20.86 7.47
C VAL A 155 -2.07 21.25 7.55
N LEU A 156 -2.98 20.39 7.07
CA LEU A 156 -4.42 20.68 7.11
C LEU A 156 -4.97 20.75 8.53
N VAL A 157 -4.54 19.84 9.41
CA VAL A 157 -4.91 19.84 10.84
C VAL A 157 -4.36 21.09 11.52
N PHE A 158 -3.12 21.49 11.23
CA PHE A 158 -2.48 22.68 11.77
C PHE A 158 -3.21 23.95 11.33
N ILE A 159 -3.61 24.04 10.06
CA ILE A 159 -4.46 25.13 9.56
C ILE A 159 -5.78 25.16 10.33
N GLY A 160 -6.46 24.01 10.52
CA GLY A 160 -7.69 23.92 11.28
C GLY A 160 -7.54 24.29 12.75
N PHE A 161 -6.38 24.01 13.33
CA PHE A 161 -6.06 24.41 14.68
C PHE A 161 -5.87 25.94 14.83
N ILE A 162 -5.20 26.58 13.87
CA ILE A 162 -4.93 28.03 13.92
C ILE A 162 -6.19 28.85 13.61
N PHE A 163 -6.92 28.47 12.56
CA PHE A 163 -8.08 29.21 12.10
C PHE A 163 -9.32 28.80 12.88
N LYS A 164 -9.64 29.55 13.94
CA LYS A 164 -10.88 29.31 14.69
C LYS A 164 -12.11 29.73 13.89
N PRO A 165 -13.16 28.91 13.82
CA PRO A 165 -14.44 29.36 13.25
C PRO A 165 -15.11 30.34 14.21
N GLY A 166 -15.59 31.47 13.69
CA GLY A 166 -16.33 32.47 14.49
C GLY A 166 -15.43 33.54 15.11
N GLY A 167 -16.06 34.42 15.85
CA GLY A 167 -15.43 35.63 16.44
C GLY A 167 -14.74 35.40 17.79
N SER A 168 -14.57 36.48 18.51
CA SER A 168 -14.05 36.50 19.89
C SER A 168 -14.94 35.65 20.82
N GLY A 169 -14.34 34.78 21.63
CA GLY A 169 -15.07 33.94 22.61
C GLY A 169 -15.07 32.45 22.29
N VAL A 170 -14.65 32.03 21.09
CA VAL A 170 -14.48 30.59 20.76
C VAL A 170 -13.17 30.08 21.35
N GLY A 171 -13.28 29.04 22.20
CA GLY A 171 -12.14 28.31 22.78
C GLY A 171 -11.82 27.04 22.01
N TRP A 172 -10.57 26.56 22.17
CA TRP A 172 -10.22 25.20 21.74
C TRP A 172 -10.70 24.19 22.77
N GLU A 173 -11.23 23.09 22.27
CA GLU A 173 -11.60 21.93 23.05
C GLU A 173 -10.56 20.82 22.89
N PHE A 174 -10.63 19.81 23.75
CA PHE A 174 -9.63 18.74 23.80
C PHE A 174 -9.46 17.96 22.49
N GLY A 175 -10.49 17.85 21.66
CA GLY A 175 -10.44 17.16 20.37
C GLY A 175 -9.41 17.77 19.41
N ALA A 176 -9.27 19.12 19.41
CA ALA A 176 -8.31 19.81 18.59
C ALA A 176 -6.86 19.48 18.98
N PHE A 177 -6.58 19.39 20.28
CA PHE A 177 -5.26 19.03 20.79
C PHE A 177 -4.91 17.57 20.47
N ILE A 178 -5.85 16.63 20.68
CA ILE A 178 -5.67 15.23 20.32
C ILE A 178 -5.39 15.09 18.84
N GLY A 179 -6.16 15.78 17.98
CA GLY A 179 -5.98 15.78 16.54
C GLY A 179 -4.60 16.28 16.12
N LEU A 180 -4.16 17.41 16.69
CA LEU A 180 -2.85 17.98 16.39
C LEU A 180 -1.71 17.06 16.82
N ILE A 181 -1.77 16.51 18.04
CA ILE A 181 -0.76 15.57 18.54
C ILE A 181 -0.72 14.33 17.66
N ALA A 182 -1.87 13.75 17.33
CA ALA A 182 -1.96 12.57 16.47
C ALA A 182 -1.38 12.83 15.08
N ALA A 183 -1.64 13.99 14.47
CA ALA A 183 -1.08 14.38 13.18
C ALA A 183 0.46 14.52 13.24
N ILE A 184 1.01 15.10 14.32
CA ILE A 184 2.46 15.20 14.55
C ILE A 184 3.07 13.79 14.70
N VAL A 185 2.47 12.93 15.53
CA VAL A 185 2.96 11.57 15.77
C VAL A 185 2.92 10.74 14.48
N ALA A 186 1.89 10.91 13.63
CA ALA A 186 1.82 10.22 12.35
C ALA A 186 2.93 10.66 11.37
N ALA A 187 3.29 11.94 11.35
CA ALA A 187 4.28 12.49 10.42
C ALA A 187 5.74 12.30 10.91
N ALA A 188 5.97 12.30 12.22
CA ALA A 188 7.30 12.30 12.82
C ALA A 188 8.23 11.16 12.33
N PRO A 189 7.81 9.88 12.22
CA PRO A 189 8.68 8.79 11.79
C PRO A 189 9.23 8.96 10.38
N TYR A 190 8.48 9.65 9.51
CA TYR A 190 8.86 9.87 8.11
C TYR A 190 9.62 11.19 7.92
N ALA A 191 9.29 12.24 8.68
CA ALA A 191 9.90 13.56 8.56
C ALA A 191 11.28 13.64 9.23
N ILE A 192 11.45 13.08 10.44
CA ILE A 192 12.68 13.23 11.24
C ILE A 192 13.90 12.61 10.55
N PRO A 193 13.87 11.37 9.99
CA PRO A 193 15.02 10.80 9.30
C PRO A 193 15.47 11.63 8.11
N GLN A 194 14.54 12.20 7.35
CA GLN A 194 14.82 13.05 6.19
C GLN A 194 15.46 14.37 6.60
N LEU A 195 15.00 14.98 7.69
CA LEU A 195 15.59 16.21 8.23
C LEU A 195 17.03 15.96 8.70
N ARG A 196 17.29 14.86 9.40
CA ARG A 196 18.65 14.50 9.86
C ARG A 196 19.61 14.27 8.69
N ALA A 197 19.18 13.55 7.65
CA ALA A 197 19.99 13.31 6.47
C ALA A 197 20.41 14.61 5.79
N LYS A 198 19.53 15.62 5.75
CA LYS A 198 19.79 16.92 5.11
C LYS A 198 20.69 17.83 5.95
N THR A 199 20.75 17.68 7.27
CA THR A 199 21.58 18.52 8.14
C THR A 199 23.02 18.02 8.31
N MET A 200 23.28 16.77 7.90
CA MET A 200 24.61 16.15 7.99
C MET A 200 25.40 16.15 6.66
N GLY A 201 24.83 16.62 5.58
CA GLY A 201 25.46 16.78 4.25
C GLY A 201 25.66 18.25 3.91
#